data_3e9c27d036bd9a22e873aa5455d13ec7
#
_entry.id   3e9c27d036bd9a22e873aa5455d13ec7
#
_cell.length_a   1.000
_cell.length_b   1.000
_cell.length_c   1.000
_cell.angle_alpha   90.00
_cell.angle_beta   90.00
_cell.angle_gamma   90.00
#
_symmetry.space_group_name_H-M   'P 1'
#
loop_
_entity.id
_entity.type
_entity.pdbx_description
1 polymer ?
#
loop_
_entity_poly.entity_id
_entity_poly.type
_entity_poly.pdbx_seq_one_letter_code
_entity_poly.pdbx_strand_id
1 'polypeptide(L)'
;MRAHPAGPRSGELHTDRPTGAAPADLNALDPGVWARGARRDPGGAVSLAGVDVRDLADSFGTPLMLIDEADFRSRCGDFAAAFGRASAVHYAG
;
A
#
# COMPACT_ATOMS: atom_id res chain seq x y z
N MET A 1 -22.36 -27.05 -13.10
CA MET A 1 -22.12 -26.57 -11.71
C MET A 1 -22.77 -25.21 -11.54
N ARG A 2 -23.53 -25.01 -10.52
CA ARG A 2 -24.15 -23.70 -10.25
C ARG A 2 -23.08 -22.79 -9.67
N ALA A 3 -22.98 -21.57 -10.17
CA ALA A 3 -22.12 -20.56 -9.57
C ALA A 3 -22.56 -20.26 -8.13
N HIS A 4 -21.61 -20.13 -7.22
CA HIS A 4 -21.90 -19.71 -5.85
C HIS A 4 -22.48 -18.30 -5.86
N PRO A 5 -23.49 -17.95 -5.03
CA PRO A 5 -24.07 -16.61 -5.00
C PRO A 5 -23.07 -15.48 -4.76
N ALA A 6 -21.95 -15.79 -4.10
CA ALA A 6 -20.85 -14.84 -3.86
C ALA A 6 -19.84 -14.73 -5.02
N GLY A 7 -20.10 -15.41 -6.14
CA GLY A 7 -19.21 -15.44 -7.29
C GLY A 7 -18.24 -16.63 -7.32
N PRO A 8 -17.30 -16.65 -8.26
CA PRO A 8 -16.35 -17.74 -8.42
C PRO A 8 -15.41 -17.84 -7.21
N ARG A 9 -14.97 -19.06 -6.90
CA ARG A 9 -13.99 -19.30 -5.83
C ARG A 9 -12.65 -18.65 -6.19
N SER A 10 -11.92 -18.18 -5.18
CA SER A 10 -10.62 -17.49 -5.38
C SER A 10 -9.64 -18.27 -6.28
N GLY A 11 -9.63 -19.63 -6.21
CA GLY A 11 -8.77 -20.44 -7.06
C GLY A 11 -9.18 -20.46 -8.53
N GLU A 12 -10.45 -20.20 -8.84
CA GLU A 12 -10.95 -20.16 -10.23
C GLU A 12 -10.62 -18.83 -10.92
N LEU A 13 -10.36 -17.78 -10.16
CA LEU A 13 -9.99 -16.45 -10.69
C LEU A 13 -8.51 -16.34 -11.07
N HIS A 14 -7.68 -17.31 -10.68
CA HIS A 14 -6.22 -17.19 -10.80
C HIS A 14 -5.61 -18.14 -11.85
N THR A 15 -6.39 -19.04 -12.44
CA THR A 15 -5.90 -20.04 -13.37
C THR A 15 -5.42 -19.48 -14.71
N ASP A 16 -5.87 -18.30 -15.11
CA ASP A 16 -5.56 -17.68 -16.40
C ASP A 16 -4.85 -16.33 -16.30
N ARG A 17 -4.41 -15.92 -15.10
CA ARG A 17 -3.60 -14.71 -15.01
C ARG A 17 -2.19 -15.03 -15.47
N PRO A 18 -1.70 -14.35 -16.53
CA PRO A 18 -0.29 -14.40 -16.83
C PRO A 18 0.48 -13.99 -15.58
N THR A 19 1.35 -14.85 -15.08
CA THR A 19 2.31 -14.47 -14.05
C THR A 19 3.09 -13.31 -14.63
N GLY A 20 2.87 -12.11 -14.09
CA GLY A 20 3.60 -10.93 -14.51
C GLY A 20 5.10 -11.20 -14.46
N ALA A 21 5.86 -10.63 -15.36
CA ALA A 21 7.31 -10.70 -15.29
C ALA A 21 7.77 -10.20 -13.91
N ALA A 22 8.79 -10.85 -13.34
CA ALA A 22 9.39 -10.38 -12.11
C ALA A 22 9.83 -8.90 -12.27
N PRO A 23 9.68 -8.05 -11.24
CA PRO A 23 10.14 -6.67 -11.32
C PRO A 23 11.63 -6.64 -11.66
N ALA A 24 12.04 -5.66 -12.46
CA ALA A 24 13.44 -5.47 -12.86
C ALA A 24 14.36 -5.22 -11.65
N ASP A 25 13.82 -4.61 -10.61
CA ASP A 25 14.49 -4.39 -9.33
C ASP A 25 13.61 -4.94 -8.19
N LEU A 26 14.05 -6.04 -7.59
CA LEU A 26 13.37 -6.67 -6.45
C LEU A 26 13.45 -5.85 -5.16
N ASN A 27 14.35 -4.87 -5.09
CA ASN A 27 14.49 -3.96 -3.95
C ASN A 27 13.65 -2.68 -4.10
N ALA A 28 13.07 -2.45 -5.27
CA ALA A 28 12.19 -1.30 -5.47
C ALA A 28 10.93 -1.41 -4.59
N LEU A 29 10.57 -0.30 -3.98
CA LEU A 29 9.32 -0.18 -3.24
C LEU A 29 8.22 0.25 -4.22
N ASP A 30 7.25 -0.63 -4.44
CA ASP A 30 6.12 -0.35 -5.35
C ASP A 30 5.29 0.84 -4.82
N PRO A 31 5.18 1.95 -5.57
CA PRO A 31 4.46 3.14 -5.13
C PRO A 31 2.93 2.92 -5.00
N GLY A 32 2.41 1.85 -5.58
CA GLY A 32 1.01 1.45 -5.42
C GLY A 32 0.72 0.79 -4.07
N VAL A 33 1.76 0.27 -3.41
CA VAL A 33 1.65 -0.48 -2.14
C VAL A 33 2.23 0.31 -0.98
N TRP A 34 3.41 0.91 -1.19
CA TRP A 34 4.12 1.63 -0.14
C TRP A 34 3.68 3.08 -0.02
N ALA A 35 3.86 3.65 1.16
CA ALA A 35 3.69 5.09 1.36
C ALA A 35 4.64 5.88 0.45
N ARG A 36 4.20 7.03 -0.04
CA ARG A 36 4.99 7.89 -0.94
C ARG A 36 6.31 8.35 -0.33
N GLY A 37 6.34 8.47 1.01
CA GLY A 37 7.52 8.80 1.79
C GLY A 37 8.46 7.62 2.08
N ALA A 38 8.10 6.40 1.69
CA ALA A 38 8.94 5.23 1.90
C ALA A 38 10.18 5.27 0.99
N ARG A 39 11.32 4.93 1.54
CA ARG A 39 12.60 4.85 0.82
C ARG A 39 13.37 3.63 1.29
N ARG A 40 14.15 3.07 0.38
CA ARG A 40 15.14 2.03 0.71
C ARG A 40 16.51 2.59 0.42
N ASP A 41 17.41 2.49 1.39
CA ASP A 41 18.80 2.89 1.20
C ASP A 41 19.62 1.81 0.47
N PRO A 42 20.83 2.12 0.00
CA PRO A 42 21.71 1.14 -0.66
C PRO A 42 22.07 -0.07 0.22
N GLY A 43 22.01 0.08 1.54
CA GLY A 43 22.24 -1.00 2.52
C GLY A 43 21.00 -1.87 2.75
N GLY A 44 19.88 -1.56 2.13
CA GLY A 44 18.63 -2.31 2.21
C GLY A 44 17.71 -1.87 3.34
N ALA A 45 18.09 -0.92 4.19
CA ALA A 45 17.24 -0.39 5.24
C ALA A 45 16.08 0.43 4.65
N VAL A 46 14.91 0.29 5.25
CA VAL A 46 13.71 1.04 4.85
C VAL A 46 13.46 2.17 5.82
N SER A 47 13.19 3.35 5.31
CA SER A 47 12.69 4.49 6.08
C SER A 47 11.29 4.87 5.66
N LEU A 48 10.51 5.37 6.61
CA LEU A 48 9.17 5.91 6.40
C LEU A 48 9.15 7.34 6.95
N ALA A 49 8.73 8.30 6.12
CA ALA A 49 8.77 9.72 6.48
C ALA A 49 10.13 10.21 7.02
N GLY A 50 11.23 9.64 6.52
CA GLY A 50 12.58 9.96 6.93
C GLY A 50 13.08 9.26 8.20
N VAL A 51 12.28 8.39 8.82
CA VAL A 51 12.66 7.63 10.02
C VAL A 51 12.93 6.17 9.64
N ASP A 52 14.05 5.61 10.09
CA ASP A 52 14.38 4.21 9.89
C ASP A 52 13.37 3.32 10.63
N VAL A 53 12.82 2.33 9.94
CA VAL A 53 11.81 1.43 10.53
C VAL A 53 12.37 0.60 11.68
N ARG A 54 13.68 0.39 11.73
CA ARG A 54 14.35 -0.33 12.84
C ARG A 54 14.33 0.51 14.11
N ASP A 55 14.59 1.82 14.00
CA ASP A 55 14.51 2.75 15.14
C ASP A 55 13.10 2.82 15.71
N LEU A 56 12.09 2.76 14.83
CA LEU A 56 10.70 2.68 15.23
C LEU A 56 10.39 1.37 15.95
N ALA A 57 10.87 0.24 15.42
CA ALA A 57 10.68 -1.06 16.05
C ALA A 57 11.36 -1.15 17.41
N ASP A 58 12.57 -0.60 17.54
CA ASP A 58 13.32 -0.54 18.81
C ASP A 58 12.61 0.35 19.84
N SER A 59 12.00 1.44 19.40
CA SER A 59 11.33 2.39 20.29
C SER A 59 9.94 1.93 20.73
N PHE A 60 9.19 1.25 19.87
CA PHE A 60 7.78 0.92 20.09
C PHE A 60 7.49 -0.58 20.15
N GLY A 61 8.45 -1.42 19.79
CA GLY A 61 8.28 -2.88 19.71
C GLY A 61 7.63 -3.33 18.41
N THR A 62 7.54 -4.66 18.26
CA THR A 62 6.90 -5.31 17.11
C THR A 62 5.90 -6.35 17.59
N PRO A 63 4.79 -6.63 16.84
CA PRO A 63 4.41 -6.03 15.57
C PRO A 63 4.00 -4.55 15.71
N LEU A 64 4.29 -3.73 14.69
CA LEU A 64 4.05 -2.29 14.72
C LEU A 64 3.30 -1.85 13.46
N MET A 65 2.17 -1.18 13.65
CA MET A 65 1.43 -0.53 12.56
C MET A 65 1.94 0.91 12.42
N LEU A 66 2.29 1.30 11.21
CA LEU A 66 2.81 2.64 10.91
C LEU A 66 1.92 3.35 9.90
N ILE A 67 1.65 4.62 10.14
CA ILE A 67 0.96 5.52 9.19
C ILE A 67 1.86 6.72 8.95
N ASP A 68 2.17 6.98 7.69
CA ASP A 68 2.81 8.23 7.25
C ASP A 68 1.73 9.30 7.10
N GLU A 69 1.69 10.27 8.01
CA GLU A 69 0.68 11.32 8.01
C GLU A 69 0.70 12.15 6.72
N ALA A 70 1.88 12.45 6.19
CA ALA A 70 2.00 13.24 4.96
C ALA A 70 1.44 12.48 3.75
N ASP A 71 1.71 11.18 3.65
CA ASP A 71 1.14 10.32 2.62
C ASP A 71 -0.39 10.22 2.77
N PHE A 72 -0.87 9.98 3.98
CA PHE A 72 -2.30 9.91 4.27
C PHE A 72 -3.02 11.19 3.85
N ARG A 73 -2.51 12.36 4.24
CA ARG A 73 -3.09 13.66 3.87
C ARG A 73 -3.06 13.90 2.36
N SER A 74 -1.97 13.53 1.70
CA SER A 74 -1.83 13.66 0.26
C SER A 74 -2.86 12.81 -0.49
N ARG A 75 -3.07 11.56 -0.07
CA ARG A 75 -4.06 10.67 -0.67
C ARG A 75 -5.50 11.15 -0.44
N CYS A 76 -5.80 11.65 0.75
CA CYS A 76 -7.09 12.30 1.03
C CYS A 76 -7.32 13.49 0.10
N GLY A 77 -6.31 14.32 -0.12
CA GLY A 77 -6.36 15.44 -1.06
C GLY A 77 -6.63 15.01 -2.51
N ASP A 78 -5.94 13.96 -2.97
CA ASP A 78 -6.13 13.41 -4.31
C ASP A 78 -7.55 12.86 -4.49
N PHE A 79 -8.08 12.14 -3.49
CA PHE A 79 -9.45 11.66 -3.51
C PHE A 79 -10.46 12.81 -3.58
N ALA A 80 -10.31 13.80 -2.70
CA ALA A 80 -11.19 14.97 -2.69
C ALA A 80 -11.16 15.74 -4.02
N ALA A 81 -9.98 15.88 -4.61
CA ALA A 81 -9.82 16.54 -5.91
C ALA A 81 -10.47 15.74 -7.05
N ALA A 82 -10.33 14.42 -7.04
CA ALA A 82 -10.89 13.54 -8.07
C ALA A 82 -12.43 13.55 -8.09
N PHE A 83 -13.06 13.64 -6.93
CA PHE A 83 -14.52 13.69 -6.81
C PHE A 83 -15.12 15.11 -6.93
N GLY A 84 -14.30 16.15 -6.80
CA GLY A 84 -14.69 17.53 -6.95
C GLY A 84 -15.64 18.04 -5.85
N ARG A 85 -16.15 19.26 -6.04
CA ARG A 85 -16.99 19.97 -5.04
C ARG A 85 -18.40 19.40 -4.88
N ALA A 86 -18.89 18.60 -5.84
CA ALA A 86 -20.24 18.04 -5.81
C ALA A 86 -20.36 16.82 -4.89
N SER A 87 -19.26 16.33 -4.34
CA SER A 87 -19.22 15.11 -3.53
C SER A 87 -18.55 15.36 -2.19
N ALA A 88 -19.03 14.68 -1.15
CA ALA A 88 -18.35 14.58 0.13
C ALA A 88 -17.58 13.24 0.19
N VAL A 89 -16.31 13.31 0.56
CA VAL A 89 -15.46 12.12 0.73
C VAL A 89 -15.28 11.85 2.21
N HIS A 90 -15.62 10.65 2.65
CA HIS A 90 -15.49 10.20 4.02
C HIS A 90 -14.57 8.99 4.09
N TYR A 91 -13.68 8.98 5.07
CA TYR A 91 -12.86 7.82 5.39
C TYR A 91 -13.62 6.91 6.36
N ALA A 92 -13.70 5.62 6.03
CA ALA A 92 -14.28 4.59 6.89
C ALA A 92 -13.13 3.87 7.63
N GLY A 93 -12.92 4.23 8.89
CA GLY A 93 -11.87 3.67 9.72
C GLY A 93 -12.32 3.39 11.13
#